data_680b4287bdff7846c9925a987540c7fa
#
_entry.id   680b4287bdff7846c9925a987540c7fa
#
_cell.length_a   1.000
_cell.length_b   1.000
_cell.length_c   1.000
_cell.angle_alpha   90.00
_cell.angle_beta   90.00
_cell.angle_gamma   90.00
#
_symmetry.space_group_name_H-M   'P 1'
#
loop_
_entity.id
_entity.type
_entity.pdbx_description
1 polymer ?
#
loop_
_entity_poly.entity_id
_entity_poly.type
_entity_poly.pdbx_seq_one_letter_code
_entity_poly.pdbx_strand_id
1 'polypeptide(L)'
;PYLSANFALQSADGDKAEALSRLHLFNWGATMSHAALGSDIPGLGIGATRLAQALVSDLFVQDADLHWQKLLEHDEPELIATRWYQPAPGASTDTPT
;
A
#
# COMPACT_ATOMS: atom_id res chain seq x y z
N PRO A 1 -15.64 0.70 19.50
CA PRO A 1 -14.30 1.29 19.48
C PRO A 1 -14.20 2.38 18.41
N TYR A 2 -13.33 3.33 18.65
CA TYR A 2 -13.00 4.34 17.67
C TYR A 2 -11.95 3.80 16.71
N LEU A 3 -12.18 4.01 15.42
CA LEU A 3 -11.28 3.57 14.38
C LEU A 3 -10.82 4.78 13.55
N SER A 4 -9.62 4.67 12.97
CA SER A 4 -9.17 5.62 11.96
C SER A 4 -10.00 5.49 10.68
N ALA A 5 -9.82 6.40 9.74
CA ALA A 5 -10.49 6.33 8.44
C ALA A 5 -10.25 4.99 7.71
N ASN A 6 -9.18 4.29 8.05
CA ASN A 6 -8.76 3.04 7.44
C ASN A 6 -9.09 1.81 8.29
N PHE A 7 -10.02 1.93 9.23
CA PHE A 7 -10.47 0.86 10.13
C PHE A 7 -9.42 0.40 11.14
N ALA A 8 -8.33 1.13 11.33
CA ALA A 8 -7.31 0.79 12.31
C ALA A 8 -7.76 1.20 13.72
N LEU A 9 -7.43 0.37 14.69
CA LEU A 9 -7.70 0.67 16.10
C LEU A 9 -6.90 1.88 16.56
N GLN A 10 -7.48 2.67 17.45
CA GLN A 10 -6.84 3.83 18.03
C GLN A 10 -6.78 3.71 19.55
N SER A 11 -5.68 4.18 20.14
CA SER A 11 -5.55 4.25 21.59
C SER A 11 -6.13 5.55 22.12
N ALA A 12 -6.96 5.47 23.17
CA ALA A 12 -7.57 6.65 23.76
C ALA A 12 -6.56 7.55 24.45
N ASP A 13 -5.51 7.00 24.99
CA ASP A 13 -4.48 7.71 25.76
C ASP A 13 -3.13 7.79 25.05
N GLY A 14 -3.05 7.31 23.84
CA GLY A 14 -1.83 7.29 23.05
C GLY A 14 -0.87 6.16 23.36
N ASP A 15 -1.08 5.43 24.44
CA ASP A 15 -0.29 4.24 24.74
C ASP A 15 -0.59 3.14 23.74
N LYS A 16 0.45 2.46 23.27
CA LYS A 16 0.32 1.37 22.30
C LYS A 16 -0.29 1.79 20.97
N ALA A 17 -0.28 3.08 20.66
CA ALA A 17 -0.89 3.60 19.41
C ALA A 17 -0.28 2.93 18.18
N GLU A 18 1.03 2.72 18.17
CA GLU A 18 1.70 2.08 17.03
C GLU A 18 1.25 0.63 16.85
N ALA A 19 1.19 -0.13 17.94
CA ALA A 19 0.74 -1.52 17.89
C ALA A 19 -0.72 -1.61 17.45
N LEU A 20 -1.58 -0.75 17.97
CA LEU A 20 -3.01 -0.73 17.63
C LEU A 20 -3.24 -0.30 16.19
N SER A 21 -2.40 0.58 15.64
CA SER A 21 -2.54 1.03 14.25
C SER A 21 -2.35 -0.10 13.22
N ARG A 22 -1.79 -1.22 13.64
CA ARG A 22 -1.60 -2.41 12.79
C ARG A 22 -2.77 -3.38 12.87
N LEU A 23 -3.74 -3.14 13.76
CA LEU A 23 -4.92 -3.96 13.92
C LEU A 23 -6.11 -3.24 13.29
N HIS A 24 -6.81 -3.93 12.40
CA HIS A 24 -7.96 -3.40 11.70
C HIS A 24 -9.21 -4.16 12.10
N LEU A 25 -10.30 -3.42 12.27
CA LEU A 25 -11.60 -4.00 12.62
C LEU A 25 -12.57 -3.73 11.49
N PHE A 26 -13.01 -4.79 10.81
CA PHE A 26 -13.92 -4.69 9.67
C PHE A 26 -15.10 -5.64 9.88
N ASN A 27 -15.97 -5.28 10.80
CA ASN A 27 -17.18 -6.05 11.15
C ASN A 27 -18.19 -5.12 11.83
N TRP A 28 -19.17 -5.68 12.52
CA TRP A 28 -20.17 -4.91 13.27
C TRP A 28 -19.53 -3.94 14.29
N GLY A 29 -18.35 -4.26 14.82
CA GLY A 29 -17.63 -3.39 15.75
C GLY A 29 -17.20 -2.06 15.13
N ALA A 30 -17.14 -1.94 13.81
CA ALA A 30 -16.80 -0.70 13.13
C ALA A 30 -17.99 0.26 12.98
N THR A 31 -19.20 -0.14 13.36
CA THR A 31 -20.42 0.63 13.08
C THR A 31 -20.39 2.02 13.70
N MET A 32 -19.82 2.20 14.88
CA MET A 32 -19.76 3.50 15.54
C MET A 32 -18.88 4.49 14.80
N SER A 33 -17.87 4.00 14.07
CA SER A 33 -16.94 4.87 13.33
C SER A 33 -17.28 4.99 11.84
N HIS A 34 -17.82 3.93 11.24
CA HIS A 34 -17.95 3.81 9.79
C HIS A 34 -19.34 3.39 9.35
N ALA A 35 -20.33 3.47 10.22
CA ALA A 35 -21.69 3.02 9.94
C ALA A 35 -21.68 1.58 9.40
N ALA A 36 -22.39 1.30 8.33
CA ALA A 36 -22.56 -0.07 7.84
C ALA A 36 -21.52 -0.52 6.81
N LEU A 37 -20.39 0.19 6.67
CA LEU A 37 -19.39 -0.15 5.65
C LEU A 37 -18.74 -1.52 5.86
N GLY A 38 -18.68 -2.00 7.10
CA GLY A 38 -18.09 -3.30 7.42
C GLY A 38 -19.11 -4.37 7.79
N SER A 39 -20.41 -4.07 7.74
CA SER A 39 -21.43 -4.95 8.31
C SER A 39 -22.66 -5.15 7.46
N ASP A 40 -22.86 -4.37 6.41
CA ASP A 40 -24.06 -4.45 5.58
C ASP A 40 -23.68 -4.57 4.11
N ILE A 41 -24.42 -5.41 3.39
CA ILE A 41 -24.11 -5.75 2.00
C ILE A 41 -23.92 -4.53 1.10
N PRO A 42 -24.80 -3.52 1.11
CA PRO A 42 -24.61 -2.35 0.24
C PRO A 42 -23.34 -1.56 0.49
N GLY A 43 -22.79 -1.60 1.71
CA GLY A 43 -21.59 -0.84 2.07
C GLY A 43 -20.30 -1.64 1.97
N LEU A 44 -20.37 -2.97 1.93
CA LEU A 44 -19.18 -3.82 2.03
C LEU A 44 -18.18 -3.59 0.91
N GLY A 45 -18.64 -3.38 -0.32
CA GLY A 45 -17.74 -3.14 -1.44
C GLY A 45 -16.91 -1.87 -1.26
N ILE A 46 -17.53 -0.80 -0.80
CA ILE A 46 -16.87 0.47 -0.53
C ILE A 46 -15.87 0.32 0.62
N GLY A 47 -16.33 -0.30 1.73
CA GLY A 47 -15.49 -0.50 2.91
C GLY A 47 -14.30 -1.41 2.63
N ALA A 48 -14.51 -2.51 1.94
CA ALA A 48 -13.45 -3.46 1.59
C ALA A 48 -12.40 -2.82 0.68
N THR A 49 -12.83 -2.04 -0.31
CA THR A 49 -11.91 -1.31 -1.20
C THR A 49 -11.08 -0.31 -0.41
N ARG A 50 -11.70 0.46 0.48
CA ARG A 50 -10.99 1.42 1.33
C ARG A 50 -9.94 0.72 2.19
N LEU A 51 -10.32 -0.37 2.85
CA LEU A 51 -9.41 -1.12 3.69
C LEU A 51 -8.25 -1.70 2.89
N ALA A 52 -8.52 -2.34 1.77
CA ALA A 52 -7.50 -2.95 0.93
C ALA A 52 -6.51 -1.91 0.40
N GLN A 53 -7.00 -0.77 -0.09
CA GLN A 53 -6.13 0.32 -0.56
C GLN A 53 -5.28 0.88 0.56
N ALA A 54 -5.83 1.01 1.76
CA ALA A 54 -5.08 1.49 2.92
C ALA A 54 -3.96 0.52 3.30
N LEU A 55 -4.24 -0.78 3.31
CA LEU A 55 -3.21 -1.80 3.63
C LEU A 55 -2.09 -1.81 2.60
N VAL A 56 -2.44 -1.75 1.32
CA VAL A 56 -1.43 -1.69 0.24
C VAL A 56 -0.57 -0.44 0.36
N SER A 57 -1.20 0.71 0.62
CA SER A 57 -0.48 1.97 0.79
C SER A 57 0.46 1.94 1.99
N ASP A 58 -0.01 1.41 3.13
CA ASP A 58 0.80 1.31 4.34
C ASP A 58 2.02 0.40 4.14
N LEU A 59 1.83 -0.74 3.48
CA LEU A 59 2.92 -1.66 3.19
C LEU A 59 3.94 -1.03 2.22
N PHE A 60 3.46 -0.32 1.21
CA PHE A 60 4.34 0.38 0.28
C PHE A 60 5.18 1.44 1.00
N VAL A 61 4.56 2.26 1.84
CA VAL A 61 5.26 3.30 2.59
C VAL A 61 6.25 2.69 3.58
N GLN A 62 5.88 1.60 4.23
CA GLN A 62 6.78 0.90 5.15
C GLN A 62 8.07 0.45 4.46
N ASP A 63 7.97 0.01 3.20
CA ASP A 63 9.10 -0.51 2.42
C ASP A 63 9.61 0.52 1.40
N ALA A 64 9.30 1.81 1.57
CA ALA A 64 9.64 2.85 0.60
C ALA A 64 11.14 2.91 0.30
N ASP A 65 11.98 2.81 1.32
CA ASP A 65 13.43 2.84 1.13
C ASP A 65 13.91 1.65 0.30
N LEU A 66 13.36 0.47 0.54
CA LEU A 66 13.68 -0.71 -0.24
C LEU A 66 13.25 -0.56 -1.70
N HIS A 67 12.06 -0.02 -1.94
CA HIS A 67 11.58 0.24 -3.30
C HIS A 67 12.46 1.25 -4.03
N TRP A 68 12.89 2.29 -3.31
CA TRP A 68 13.80 3.30 -3.87
C TRP A 68 15.14 2.67 -4.26
N GLN A 69 15.71 1.84 -3.39
CA GLN A 69 16.96 1.13 -3.70
C GLN A 69 16.82 0.24 -4.92
N LYS A 70 15.73 -0.50 -5.01
CA LYS A 70 15.47 -1.36 -6.17
C LYS A 70 15.32 -0.56 -7.45
N LEU A 71 14.70 0.62 -7.37
CA LEU A 71 14.57 1.51 -8.53
C LEU A 71 15.93 2.02 -8.99
N LEU A 72 16.79 2.42 -8.05
CA LEU A 72 18.13 2.90 -8.38
C LEU A 72 19.02 1.81 -8.98
N GLU A 73 18.82 0.56 -8.57
CA GLU A 73 19.57 -0.59 -9.07
C GLU A 73 18.99 -1.14 -10.38
N HIS A 74 17.80 -0.70 -10.76
CA HIS A 74 17.14 -1.18 -11.97
C HIS A 74 17.86 -0.62 -13.19
N ASP A 75 18.42 -1.49 -14.00
CA ASP A 75 19.19 -1.13 -15.20
C ASP A 75 18.73 -1.86 -16.47
N GLU A 76 17.64 -2.62 -16.37
CA GLU A 76 17.10 -3.31 -17.53
C GLU A 76 16.38 -2.33 -18.44
N PRO A 77 16.81 -2.21 -19.73
CA PRO A 77 16.10 -1.33 -20.65
C PRO A 77 14.73 -1.92 -20.99
N GLU A 78 13.73 -1.07 -21.00
CA GLU A 78 12.38 -1.44 -21.43
C GLU A 78 12.34 -1.80 -22.91
N LEU A 79 13.18 -1.12 -23.70
CA LEU A 79 13.28 -1.35 -25.13
C LEU A 79 14.59 -2.04 -25.48
N ILE A 80 14.49 -3.11 -26.24
CA ILE A 80 15.67 -3.82 -26.73
C ILE A 80 16.32 -3.00 -27.85
N ALA A 81 17.66 -2.85 -27.80
CA ALA A 81 18.39 -2.16 -28.83
C ALA A 81 18.22 -2.86 -30.18
N THR A 82 17.89 -2.09 -31.22
CA THR A 82 17.77 -2.56 -32.59
C THR A 82 18.56 -1.64 -33.50
N ARG A 83 18.63 -1.96 -34.81
CA ARG A 83 19.28 -1.04 -35.76
C ARG A 83 18.56 0.30 -35.84
N TRP A 84 17.30 0.39 -35.43
CA TRP A 84 16.48 1.60 -35.45
C TRP A 84 16.43 2.31 -34.12
N TYR A 85 16.77 1.64 -33.02
CA TYR A 85 16.76 2.19 -31.69
C TYR A 85 18.07 1.87 -30.99
N GLN A 86 18.72 2.91 -30.46
CA GLN A 86 19.92 2.78 -29.65
C GLN A 86 19.64 3.40 -28.28
N PRO A 87 19.94 2.69 -27.18
CA PRO A 87 19.80 3.30 -25.86
C PRO A 87 20.75 4.49 -25.70
N ALA A 88 20.34 5.45 -24.83
CA ALA A 88 21.16 6.63 -24.56
C ALA A 88 22.52 6.21 -23.97
N PRO A 89 23.59 7.01 -24.22
CA PRO A 89 24.88 6.75 -23.60
C PRO A 89 24.77 6.71 -22.08
N GLY A 90 25.35 5.69 -21.46
CA GLY A 90 25.27 5.48 -20.03
C GLY A 90 24.13 4.58 -19.58
N ALA A 91 23.19 4.25 -20.45
CA ALA A 91 22.22 3.20 -20.17
C ALA A 91 22.93 1.84 -20.16
N SER A 92 22.55 0.96 -19.23
CA SER A 92 23.12 -0.37 -19.21
C SER A 92 22.74 -1.11 -20.50
N THR A 93 23.74 -1.57 -21.21
CA THR A 93 23.56 -2.39 -22.40
C THR A 93 23.82 -3.87 -22.11
N ASP A 94 24.11 -4.20 -20.88
CA ASP A 94 24.34 -5.57 -20.46
C ASP A 94 23.05 -6.34 -20.55
N THR A 95 22.89 -7.06 -21.63
CA THR A 95 21.83 -8.03 -21.72
C THR A 95 22.23 -9.21 -20.85
N PRO A 96 21.41 -9.57 -19.84
CA PRO A 96 21.65 -10.81 -19.16
C PRO A 96 21.54 -11.96 -20.16
N THR A 97 22.63 -12.62 -20.30
CA THR A 97 22.65 -13.85 -21.10
C THR A 97 21.97 -14.96 -20.34
#